data_831495657d3430a7844930b55e44f928
#
_entry.id   831495657d3430a7844930b55e44f928
#
_cell.length_a   1.000
_cell.length_b   1.000
_cell.length_c   1.000
_cell.angle_alpha   90.00
_cell.angle_beta   90.00
_cell.angle_gamma   90.00
#
_symmetry.space_group_name_H-M   'P 1'
#
loop_
_entity.id
_entity.type
_entity.pdbx_description
1 polymer ?
#
loop_
_entity_poly.entity_id
_entity_poly.type
_entity_poly.pdbx_seq_one_letter_code
_entity_poly.pdbx_strand_id
1 'polypeptide(L)'
;LFIFIIICMTLTAISEFGPQQWVERILGNSGASPMLILAMVTGIMAVGRYFGGFLVHRLNPIGVLLMSAIVTTIAVYSMSIAEGNMIYLAAILFALGVCYFWPTMIGFTSEYIPKTGALGMSLVGGAGMLSTAIWQPVIGSWLDSARENALAAGVVQEAAELTAGKETLGKMMFFPLTVAVLFFILFLFRKKLEERRVPQAHASEEIV
;
A
#
# COMPACT_ATOMS: atom_id res chain seq x y z
N LEU A 1 12.39 16.58 -4.85
CA LEU A 1 11.13 16.16 -4.22
C LEU A 1 10.26 15.35 -5.18
N PHE A 2 9.99 15.82 -6.41
CA PHE A 2 9.11 15.13 -7.36
C PHE A 2 9.54 13.69 -7.67
N ILE A 3 10.82 13.48 -8.02
CA ILE A 3 11.38 12.13 -8.27
C ILE A 3 11.26 11.25 -7.01
N PHE A 4 11.51 11.80 -5.84
CA PHE A 4 11.34 11.08 -4.57
C PHE A 4 9.88 10.59 -4.39
N ILE A 5 8.90 11.45 -4.68
CA ILE A 5 7.47 11.10 -4.60
C ILE A 5 7.09 10.04 -5.63
N ILE A 6 7.64 10.10 -6.85
CA ILE A 6 7.45 9.03 -7.84
C ILE A 6 7.97 7.69 -7.30
N ILE A 7 9.17 7.64 -6.72
CA ILE A 7 9.71 6.42 -6.11
C ILE A 7 8.82 5.94 -4.96
N CYS A 8 8.39 6.83 -4.07
CA CYS A 8 7.46 6.46 -3.00
C CYS A 8 6.14 5.91 -3.57
N MET A 9 5.60 6.51 -4.65
CA MET A 9 4.36 6.06 -5.26
C MET A 9 4.48 4.66 -5.86
N THR A 10 5.60 4.33 -6.49
CA THR A 10 5.82 2.96 -7.00
C THR A 10 5.78 1.93 -5.88
N LEU A 11 6.38 2.23 -4.74
CA LEU A 11 6.42 1.32 -3.59
C LEU A 11 5.08 1.27 -2.83
N THR A 12 4.36 2.40 -2.70
CA THR A 12 3.02 2.39 -2.09
C THR A 12 2.03 1.63 -2.93
N ALA A 13 2.07 1.77 -4.26
CA ALA A 13 1.19 1.07 -5.17
C ALA A 13 1.36 -0.45 -5.07
N ILE A 14 2.60 -0.96 -5.07
CA ILE A 14 2.81 -2.40 -4.94
C ILE A 14 2.51 -2.90 -3.52
N SER A 15 2.68 -2.07 -2.49
CA SER A 15 2.28 -2.41 -1.12
C SER A 15 0.77 -2.59 -0.97
N GLU A 16 -0.04 -1.87 -1.74
CA GLU A 16 -1.50 -1.99 -1.79
C GLU A 16 -1.93 -3.14 -2.71
N PHE A 17 -1.52 -3.09 -3.98
CA PHE A 17 -2.03 -4.02 -5.01
C PHE A 17 -1.36 -5.39 -4.97
N GLY A 18 -0.14 -5.52 -4.46
CA GLY A 18 0.55 -6.80 -4.34
C GLY A 18 -0.30 -7.83 -3.57
N PRO A 19 -0.58 -7.61 -2.30
CA PRO A 19 -1.39 -8.55 -1.52
C PRO A 19 -2.81 -8.72 -2.07
N GLN A 20 -3.44 -7.66 -2.60
CA GLN A 20 -4.82 -7.74 -3.10
C GLN A 20 -4.96 -8.61 -4.34
N GLN A 21 -4.03 -8.52 -5.29
CA GLN A 21 -4.12 -9.30 -6.54
C GLN A 21 -3.79 -10.78 -6.34
N TRP A 22 -3.01 -11.11 -5.33
CA TRP A 22 -2.61 -12.49 -5.04
C TRP A 22 -3.39 -13.12 -3.87
N VAL A 23 -4.39 -12.41 -3.31
CA VAL A 23 -5.12 -12.84 -2.10
C VAL A 23 -5.72 -14.23 -2.24
N GLU A 24 -6.30 -14.56 -3.40
CA GLU A 24 -6.91 -15.85 -3.64
C GLU A 24 -5.87 -16.99 -3.59
N ARG A 25 -4.75 -16.82 -4.26
CA ARG A 25 -3.69 -17.82 -4.32
C ARG A 25 -2.90 -17.92 -3.02
N ILE A 26 -2.67 -16.78 -2.34
CA ILE A 26 -1.92 -16.73 -1.08
C ILE A 26 -2.74 -17.29 0.09
N LEU A 27 -4.03 -16.98 0.16
CA LEU A 27 -4.87 -17.29 1.31
C LEU A 27 -5.93 -18.38 1.03
N GLY A 28 -5.96 -18.93 -0.18
CA GLY A 28 -6.96 -19.94 -0.58
C GLY A 28 -7.04 -21.15 0.33
N ASN A 29 -5.93 -21.60 0.86
CA ASN A 29 -5.83 -22.76 1.76
C ASN A 29 -5.66 -22.38 3.24
N SER A 30 -5.91 -21.11 3.60
CA SER A 30 -5.71 -20.60 4.97
C SER A 30 -6.90 -20.85 5.92
N GLY A 31 -8.01 -21.42 5.40
CA GLY A 31 -9.27 -21.56 6.13
C GLY A 31 -10.15 -20.30 6.14
N ALA A 32 -9.70 -19.20 5.55
CA ALA A 32 -10.48 -17.99 5.35
C ALA A 32 -10.96 -17.90 3.89
N SER A 33 -12.07 -17.17 3.65
CA SER A 33 -12.58 -16.93 2.29
C SER A 33 -11.82 -15.75 1.64
N PRO A 34 -11.01 -15.98 0.58
CA PRO A 34 -10.27 -14.90 -0.09
C PRO A 34 -11.19 -13.84 -0.69
N MET A 35 -12.33 -14.26 -1.23
CA MET A 35 -13.32 -13.35 -1.79
C MET A 35 -13.91 -12.41 -0.72
N LEU A 36 -14.17 -12.92 0.47
CA LEU A 36 -14.67 -12.12 1.59
C LEU A 36 -13.59 -11.15 2.07
N ILE A 37 -12.34 -11.58 2.13
CA ILE A 37 -11.20 -10.72 2.47
C ILE A 37 -11.10 -9.56 1.47
N LEU A 38 -11.15 -9.84 0.17
CA LEU A 38 -11.08 -8.82 -0.87
C LEU A 38 -12.26 -7.83 -0.78
N ALA A 39 -13.48 -8.34 -0.56
CA ALA A 39 -14.67 -7.52 -0.39
C ALA A 39 -14.58 -6.63 0.86
N MET A 40 -14.10 -7.17 1.98
CA MET A 40 -13.88 -6.40 3.22
C MET A 40 -12.83 -5.31 3.03
N VAL A 41 -11.68 -5.64 2.44
CA VAL A 41 -10.60 -4.68 2.19
C VAL A 41 -11.12 -3.55 1.32
N THR A 42 -11.75 -3.87 0.17
CA THR A 42 -12.28 -2.87 -0.76
C THR A 42 -13.38 -2.02 -0.11
N GLY A 43 -14.30 -2.64 0.64
CA GLY A 43 -15.37 -1.95 1.34
C GLY A 43 -14.86 -0.98 2.41
N ILE A 44 -13.91 -1.41 3.25
CA ILE A 44 -13.29 -0.56 4.27
C ILE A 44 -12.54 0.61 3.61
N MET A 45 -11.82 0.35 2.51
CA MET A 45 -11.14 1.40 1.77
C MET A 45 -12.12 2.41 1.18
N ALA A 46 -13.25 1.97 0.63
CA ALA A 46 -14.29 2.86 0.09
C ALA A 46 -14.88 3.76 1.19
N VAL A 47 -15.27 3.18 2.32
CA VAL A 47 -15.78 3.92 3.48
C VAL A 47 -14.71 4.86 4.06
N GLY A 48 -13.48 4.37 4.24
CA GLY A 48 -12.39 5.16 4.78
C GLY A 48 -12.02 6.34 3.89
N ARG A 49 -12.01 6.17 2.57
CA ARG A 49 -11.76 7.26 1.61
C ARG A 49 -12.88 8.30 1.61
N TYR A 50 -14.14 7.88 1.78
CA TYR A 50 -15.27 8.81 1.90
C TYR A 50 -15.11 9.74 3.11
N PHE A 51 -14.70 9.20 4.26
CA PHE A 51 -14.43 9.99 5.47
C PHE A 51 -13.02 10.59 5.52
N GLY A 52 -12.16 10.27 4.56
CA GLY A 52 -10.74 10.63 4.54
C GLY A 52 -10.47 12.12 4.52
N GLY A 53 -11.34 12.91 3.89
CA GLY A 53 -11.23 14.37 3.87
C GLY A 53 -11.09 14.97 5.27
N PHE A 54 -11.90 14.52 6.22
CA PHE A 54 -11.82 14.97 7.62
C PHE A 54 -10.48 14.63 8.29
N LEU A 55 -9.95 13.45 8.02
CA LEU A 55 -8.68 12.98 8.60
C LEU A 55 -7.47 13.73 8.02
N VAL A 56 -7.44 13.90 6.70
CA VAL A 56 -6.34 14.57 5.99
C VAL A 56 -6.29 16.07 6.32
N HIS A 57 -7.44 16.71 6.54
CA HIS A 57 -7.47 18.12 6.96
C HIS A 57 -6.96 18.33 8.39
N ARG A 58 -7.11 17.35 9.29
CA ARG A 58 -6.64 17.44 10.67
C ARG A 58 -5.19 17.00 10.85
N LEU A 59 -4.75 16.04 10.06
CA LEU A 59 -3.39 15.50 10.11
C LEU A 59 -2.59 16.02 8.93
N ASN A 60 -1.31 16.35 9.19
CA ASN A 60 -0.38 16.68 8.10
C ASN A 60 -0.31 15.48 7.12
N PRO A 61 -0.43 15.70 5.77
CA PRO A 61 -0.35 14.64 4.78
C PRO A 61 0.86 13.71 4.94
N ILE A 62 2.01 14.25 5.33
CA ILE A 62 3.23 13.46 5.58
C ILE A 62 3.05 12.52 6.78
N GLY A 63 2.36 12.98 7.83
CA GLY A 63 2.06 12.16 9.00
C GLY A 63 1.09 11.01 8.66
N VAL A 64 0.08 11.29 7.83
CA VAL A 64 -0.86 10.28 7.33
C VAL A 64 -0.13 9.21 6.54
N LEU A 65 0.76 9.60 5.60
CA LEU A 65 1.54 8.66 4.79
C LEU A 65 2.43 7.77 5.66
N LEU A 66 3.12 8.35 6.66
CA LEU A 66 3.98 7.59 7.56
C LEU A 66 3.17 6.60 8.40
N MET A 67 2.06 7.04 9.00
CA MET A 67 1.20 6.15 9.79
C MET A 67 0.62 5.03 8.92
N SER A 68 0.15 5.34 7.72
CA SER A 68 -0.32 4.36 6.75
C SER A 68 0.73 3.31 6.43
N ALA A 69 1.98 3.72 6.19
CA ALA A 69 3.08 2.79 5.88
C ALA A 69 3.42 1.88 7.07
N ILE A 70 3.44 2.41 8.30
CA ILE A 70 3.67 1.63 9.51
C ILE A 70 2.54 0.61 9.71
N VAL A 71 1.29 1.05 9.63
CA VAL A 71 0.12 0.16 9.80
C VAL A 71 0.09 -0.91 8.72
N THR A 72 0.37 -0.57 7.46
CA THR A 72 0.46 -1.53 6.35
C THR A 72 1.57 -2.56 6.58
N THR A 73 2.73 -2.13 7.08
CA THR A 73 3.84 -3.05 7.40
C THR A 73 3.43 -4.07 8.45
N ILE A 74 2.81 -3.60 9.55
CA ILE A 74 2.31 -4.47 10.62
C ILE A 74 1.22 -5.41 10.08
N ALA A 75 0.33 -4.90 9.24
CA ALA A 75 -0.77 -5.67 8.68
C ALA A 75 -0.28 -6.79 7.76
N VAL A 76 0.64 -6.51 6.82
CA VAL A 76 1.20 -7.53 5.92
C VAL A 76 1.98 -8.57 6.71
N TYR A 77 2.75 -8.17 7.73
CA TYR A 77 3.38 -9.10 8.65
C TYR A 77 2.36 -9.96 9.38
N SER A 78 1.31 -9.35 9.94
CA SER A 78 0.25 -10.09 10.62
C SER A 78 -0.44 -11.09 9.68
N MET A 79 -0.70 -10.72 8.42
CA MET A 79 -1.26 -11.63 7.42
C MET A 79 -0.32 -12.80 7.11
N SER A 80 1.00 -12.62 7.16
CA SER A 80 1.98 -13.68 6.89
C SER A 80 2.04 -14.77 7.97
N ILE A 81 1.63 -14.44 9.20
CA ILE A 81 1.66 -15.37 10.34
C ILE A 81 0.28 -15.81 10.83
N ALA A 82 -0.78 -15.09 10.41
CA ALA A 82 -2.14 -15.36 10.86
C ALA A 82 -2.69 -16.67 10.30
N GLU A 83 -3.63 -17.28 11.04
CA GLU A 83 -4.36 -18.47 10.66
C GLU A 83 -5.86 -18.33 10.98
N GLY A 84 -6.68 -19.00 10.20
CA GLY A 84 -8.13 -19.02 10.42
C GLY A 84 -8.73 -17.60 10.47
N ASN A 85 -9.55 -17.35 11.47
CA ASN A 85 -10.28 -16.07 11.59
C ASN A 85 -9.38 -14.86 11.88
N MET A 86 -8.15 -15.05 12.35
CA MET A 86 -7.21 -13.95 12.58
C MET A 86 -6.79 -13.25 11.28
N ILE A 87 -6.88 -13.94 10.16
CA ILE A 87 -6.60 -13.37 8.83
C ILE A 87 -7.56 -12.22 8.52
N TYR A 88 -8.83 -12.31 8.91
CA TYR A 88 -9.80 -11.23 8.70
C TYR A 88 -9.43 -9.97 9.49
N LEU A 89 -8.95 -10.11 10.73
CA LEU A 89 -8.47 -8.98 11.52
C LEU A 89 -7.23 -8.33 10.90
N ALA A 90 -6.29 -9.14 10.43
CA ALA A 90 -5.11 -8.65 9.73
C ALA A 90 -5.49 -7.95 8.40
N ALA A 91 -6.51 -8.45 7.67
CA ALA A 91 -7.04 -7.83 6.46
C ALA A 91 -7.73 -6.47 6.74
N ILE A 92 -8.46 -6.35 7.86
CA ILE A 92 -9.02 -5.07 8.30
C ILE A 92 -7.89 -4.06 8.57
N LEU A 93 -6.86 -4.49 9.28
CA LEU A 93 -5.70 -3.64 9.57
C LEU A 93 -4.99 -3.23 8.27
N PHE A 94 -4.85 -4.15 7.31
CA PHE A 94 -4.30 -3.88 6.00
C PHE A 94 -5.13 -2.83 5.24
N ALA A 95 -6.45 -2.98 5.21
CA ALA A 95 -7.34 -2.03 4.56
C ALA A 95 -7.20 -0.61 5.13
N LEU A 96 -7.13 -0.49 6.45
CA LEU A 96 -6.91 0.81 7.13
C LEU A 96 -5.54 1.41 6.81
N GLY A 97 -4.51 0.57 6.70
CA GLY A 97 -3.15 1.00 6.35
C GLY A 97 -3.07 1.55 4.93
N VAL A 98 -3.57 0.83 3.93
CA VAL A 98 -3.43 1.22 2.51
C VAL A 98 -4.45 2.26 2.07
N CYS A 99 -5.53 2.46 2.82
CA CYS A 99 -6.68 3.29 2.47
C CYS A 99 -6.29 4.69 1.97
N TYR A 100 -5.29 5.30 2.60
CA TYR A 100 -4.91 6.69 2.37
C TYR A 100 -3.69 6.88 1.47
N PHE A 101 -3.03 5.83 0.99
CA PHE A 101 -1.84 5.97 0.16
C PHE A 101 -2.11 6.80 -1.10
N TRP A 102 -3.03 6.36 -1.94
CA TRP A 102 -3.32 7.02 -3.23
C TRP A 102 -3.83 8.45 -3.07
N PRO A 103 -4.92 8.70 -2.31
CA PRO A 103 -5.45 10.05 -2.20
C PRO A 103 -4.44 11.01 -1.57
N THR A 104 -3.67 10.57 -0.56
CA THR A 104 -2.69 11.43 0.11
C THR A 104 -1.46 11.68 -0.76
N MET A 105 -0.99 10.70 -1.55
CA MET A 105 0.14 10.90 -2.48
C MET A 105 -0.20 11.87 -3.60
N ILE A 106 -1.40 11.76 -4.19
CA ILE A 106 -1.87 12.70 -5.22
C ILE A 106 -2.09 14.09 -4.60
N GLY A 107 -2.74 14.17 -3.44
CA GLY A 107 -2.94 15.42 -2.71
C GLY A 107 -1.61 16.10 -2.33
N PHE A 108 -0.65 15.33 -1.83
CA PHE A 108 0.69 15.82 -1.55
C PHE A 108 1.36 16.42 -2.81
N THR A 109 1.23 15.76 -3.95
CA THR A 109 1.82 16.25 -5.21
C THR A 109 1.21 17.59 -5.60
N SER A 110 -0.12 17.76 -5.49
CA SER A 110 -0.81 19.01 -5.82
C SER A 110 -0.46 20.16 -4.87
N GLU A 111 -0.29 19.89 -3.57
CA GLU A 111 -0.05 20.92 -2.56
C GLU A 111 1.42 21.33 -2.43
N TYR A 112 2.34 20.37 -2.51
CA TYR A 112 3.78 20.61 -2.27
C TYR A 112 4.61 20.78 -3.54
N ILE A 113 4.05 20.40 -4.70
CA ILE A 113 4.72 20.50 -6.00
C ILE A 113 3.77 21.11 -7.06
N PRO A 114 3.10 22.24 -6.77
CA PRO A 114 2.03 22.78 -7.62
C PRO A 114 2.49 23.10 -9.04
N LYS A 115 3.78 23.40 -9.23
CA LYS A 115 4.35 23.70 -10.57
C LYS A 115 4.25 22.53 -11.56
N THR A 116 4.01 21.31 -11.10
CA THR A 116 3.86 20.14 -11.99
C THR A 116 2.43 20.01 -12.53
N GLY A 117 1.46 20.64 -11.89
CA GLY A 117 0.06 20.66 -12.31
C GLY A 117 -0.55 19.27 -12.48
N ALA A 118 -1.56 19.18 -13.34
CA ALA A 118 -2.24 17.92 -13.66
C ALA A 118 -1.31 16.86 -14.24
N LEU A 119 -0.30 17.26 -15.03
CA LEU A 119 0.68 16.35 -15.61
C LEU A 119 1.49 15.65 -14.51
N GLY A 120 1.92 16.39 -13.48
CA GLY A 120 2.66 15.80 -12.36
C GLY A 120 1.85 14.77 -11.59
N MET A 121 0.57 15.05 -11.31
CA MET A 121 -0.34 14.10 -10.66
C MET A 121 -0.55 12.84 -11.52
N SER A 122 -0.72 13.02 -12.84
CA SER A 122 -0.86 11.89 -13.78
C SER A 122 0.40 11.03 -13.86
N LEU A 123 1.59 11.64 -13.85
CA LEU A 123 2.86 10.91 -13.83
C LEU A 123 3.05 10.12 -12.54
N VAL A 124 2.69 10.70 -11.39
CA VAL A 124 2.74 9.99 -10.10
C VAL A 124 1.79 8.79 -10.10
N GLY A 125 0.53 8.99 -10.53
CA GLY A 125 -0.43 7.88 -10.64
C GLY A 125 0.00 6.81 -11.64
N GLY A 126 0.48 7.22 -12.83
CA GLY A 126 0.99 6.31 -13.86
C GLY A 126 2.20 5.51 -13.40
N ALA A 127 3.13 6.12 -12.66
CA ALA A 127 4.28 5.43 -12.07
C ALA A 127 3.85 4.33 -11.07
N GLY A 128 2.81 4.61 -10.27
CA GLY A 128 2.21 3.60 -9.38
C GLY A 128 1.68 2.39 -10.15
N MET A 129 0.90 2.63 -11.22
CA MET A 129 0.36 1.54 -12.04
C MET A 129 1.46 0.78 -12.79
N LEU A 130 2.48 1.48 -13.32
CA LEU A 130 3.63 0.83 -13.95
C LEU A 130 4.39 -0.07 -12.96
N SER A 131 4.53 0.36 -11.72
CA SER A 131 5.14 -0.44 -10.65
C SER A 131 4.42 -1.78 -10.47
N THR A 132 3.09 -1.79 -10.47
CA THR A 132 2.33 -3.03 -10.35
C THR A 132 2.60 -3.96 -11.53
N ALA A 133 2.67 -3.44 -12.76
CA ALA A 133 2.98 -4.24 -13.94
C ALA A 133 4.37 -4.90 -13.88
N ILE A 134 5.35 -4.24 -13.25
CA ILE A 134 6.71 -4.76 -13.09
C ILE A 134 6.79 -5.79 -11.96
N TRP A 135 6.20 -5.48 -10.80
CA TRP A 135 6.35 -6.30 -9.60
C TRP A 135 5.40 -7.50 -9.53
N GLN A 136 4.24 -7.48 -10.20
CA GLN A 136 3.30 -8.60 -10.15
C GLN A 136 3.92 -9.91 -10.67
N PRO A 137 4.64 -9.94 -11.81
CA PRO A 137 5.34 -11.15 -12.25
C PRO A 137 6.43 -11.62 -11.26
N VAL A 138 7.13 -10.68 -10.62
CA VAL A 138 8.17 -10.99 -9.62
C VAL A 138 7.54 -11.63 -8.39
N ILE A 139 6.43 -11.09 -7.89
CA ILE A 139 5.69 -11.68 -6.77
C ILE A 139 5.19 -13.07 -7.13
N GLY A 140 4.67 -13.25 -8.35
CA GLY A 140 4.27 -14.57 -8.86
C GLY A 140 5.43 -15.57 -8.84
N SER A 141 6.61 -15.17 -9.29
CA SER A 141 7.80 -16.03 -9.26
C SER A 141 8.26 -16.38 -7.83
N TRP A 142 8.11 -15.46 -6.87
CA TRP A 142 8.39 -15.77 -5.45
C TRP A 142 7.44 -16.83 -4.90
N LEU A 143 6.16 -16.72 -5.25
CA LEU A 143 5.14 -17.68 -4.81
C LEU A 143 5.39 -19.08 -5.41
N ASP A 144 5.70 -19.13 -6.72
CA ASP A 144 5.99 -20.39 -7.41
C ASP A 144 7.25 -21.05 -6.85
N SER A 145 8.35 -20.29 -6.66
CA SER A 145 9.59 -20.80 -6.09
C SER A 145 9.42 -21.30 -4.66
N ALA A 146 8.68 -20.58 -3.84
CA ALA A 146 8.40 -20.99 -2.46
C ALA A 146 7.57 -22.28 -2.41
N ARG A 147 6.58 -22.41 -3.32
CA ARG A 147 5.79 -23.63 -3.46
C ARG A 147 6.63 -24.83 -3.90
N GLU A 148 7.47 -24.67 -4.92
CA GLU A 148 8.36 -25.71 -5.41
C GLU A 148 9.33 -26.19 -4.32
N ASN A 149 9.90 -25.26 -3.55
CA ASN A 149 10.78 -25.57 -2.43
C ASN A 149 10.06 -26.38 -1.33
N ALA A 150 8.83 -26.01 -0.99
CA ALA A 150 8.02 -26.71 -0.02
C ALA A 150 7.67 -28.15 -0.48
N LEU A 151 7.30 -28.30 -1.75
CA LEU A 151 7.03 -29.63 -2.35
C LEU A 151 8.30 -30.51 -2.39
N ALA A 152 9.45 -29.94 -2.75
CA ALA A 152 10.74 -30.64 -2.74
C ALA A 152 11.15 -31.08 -1.33
N ALA A 153 10.73 -30.36 -0.30
CA ALA A 153 10.90 -30.73 1.10
C ALA A 153 9.90 -31.81 1.58
N GLY A 154 9.03 -32.33 0.70
CA GLY A 154 8.07 -33.38 1.04
C GLY A 154 6.77 -32.88 1.69
N VAL A 155 6.50 -31.58 1.65
CA VAL A 155 5.25 -30.99 2.17
C VAL A 155 4.10 -31.33 1.22
N VAL A 156 2.95 -31.71 1.79
CA VAL A 156 1.72 -32.00 1.00
C VAL A 156 1.27 -30.73 0.26
N GLN A 157 0.70 -30.87 -0.92
CA GLN A 157 0.39 -29.78 -1.84
C GLN A 157 -0.39 -28.61 -1.19
N GLU A 158 -1.43 -28.90 -0.43
CA GLU A 158 -2.22 -27.86 0.27
C GLU A 158 -1.41 -27.06 1.29
N ALA A 159 -0.59 -27.75 2.07
CA ALA A 159 0.30 -27.13 3.04
C ALA A 159 1.47 -26.38 2.36
N ALA A 160 1.95 -26.87 1.22
CA ALA A 160 2.97 -26.21 0.43
C ALA A 160 2.47 -24.87 -0.14
N GLU A 161 1.22 -24.79 -0.60
CA GLU A 161 0.61 -23.56 -1.07
C GLU A 161 0.40 -22.54 0.06
N LEU A 162 -0.05 -22.99 1.23
CA LEU A 162 -0.18 -22.12 2.40
C LEU A 162 1.17 -21.57 2.86
N THR A 163 2.19 -22.44 2.92
CA THR A 163 3.57 -22.06 3.29
C THR A 163 4.12 -21.04 2.29
N ALA A 164 3.96 -21.29 0.99
CA ALA A 164 4.39 -20.39 -0.06
C ALA A 164 3.69 -19.03 0.01
N GLY A 165 2.39 -19.02 0.31
CA GLY A 165 1.62 -17.81 0.51
C GLY A 165 2.14 -16.97 1.68
N LYS A 166 2.35 -17.59 2.85
CA LYS A 166 2.91 -16.95 4.04
C LYS A 166 4.32 -16.39 3.81
N GLU A 167 5.19 -17.17 3.16
CA GLU A 167 6.55 -16.74 2.81
C GLU A 167 6.53 -15.55 1.84
N THR A 168 5.66 -15.60 0.85
CA THR A 168 5.52 -14.51 -0.13
C THR A 168 5.02 -13.22 0.52
N LEU A 169 4.02 -13.29 1.41
CA LEU A 169 3.58 -12.14 2.21
C LEU A 169 4.71 -11.58 3.07
N GLY A 170 5.51 -12.45 3.68
CA GLY A 170 6.70 -12.04 4.44
C GLY A 170 7.70 -11.27 3.59
N LYS A 171 7.94 -11.68 2.34
CA LYS A 171 8.78 -10.94 1.37
C LYS A 171 8.13 -9.61 0.96
N MET A 172 6.81 -9.59 0.73
CA MET A 172 6.08 -8.36 0.38
C MET A 172 6.14 -7.30 1.47
N MET A 173 6.33 -7.65 2.73
CA MET A 173 6.50 -6.70 3.84
C MET A 173 7.65 -5.71 3.60
N PHE A 174 8.64 -6.10 2.79
CA PHE A 174 9.75 -5.22 2.42
C PHE A 174 9.28 -3.91 1.77
N PHE A 175 8.22 -3.93 0.96
CA PHE A 175 7.72 -2.73 0.28
C PHE A 175 7.18 -1.67 1.25
N PRO A 176 6.16 -1.95 2.09
CA PRO A 176 5.65 -0.95 3.02
C PRO A 176 6.67 -0.57 4.09
N LEU A 177 7.58 -1.46 4.49
CA LEU A 177 8.67 -1.14 5.40
C LEU A 177 9.62 -0.10 4.80
N THR A 178 10.02 -0.29 3.53
CA THR A 178 10.86 0.68 2.81
C THR A 178 10.15 2.04 2.69
N VAL A 179 8.86 2.01 2.36
CA VAL A 179 8.01 3.21 2.30
C VAL A 179 7.94 3.91 3.67
N ALA A 180 7.81 3.16 4.76
CA ALA A 180 7.80 3.73 6.11
C ALA A 180 9.11 4.47 6.42
N VAL A 181 10.25 3.91 6.04
CA VAL A 181 11.56 4.57 6.18
C VAL A 181 11.63 5.85 5.34
N LEU A 182 11.19 5.79 4.08
CA LEU A 182 11.19 6.96 3.19
C LEU A 182 10.26 8.07 3.71
N PHE A 183 9.06 7.71 4.18
CA PHE A 183 8.14 8.69 4.77
C PHE A 183 8.61 9.19 6.13
N PHE A 184 9.33 8.40 6.90
CA PHE A 184 9.98 8.88 8.11
C PHE A 184 11.05 9.93 7.80
N ILE A 185 11.87 9.71 6.77
CA ILE A 185 12.81 10.72 6.29
C ILE A 185 12.07 12.00 5.87
N LEU A 186 10.99 11.86 5.08
CA LEU A 186 10.17 12.99 4.67
C LEU A 186 9.59 13.73 5.88
N PHE A 187 9.17 13.01 6.91
CA PHE A 187 8.62 13.56 8.14
C PHE A 187 9.64 14.38 8.95
N LEU A 188 10.91 13.98 8.95
CA LEU A 188 11.97 14.79 9.58
C LEU A 188 12.15 16.16 8.91
N PHE A 189 11.90 16.24 7.60
CA PHE A 189 11.97 17.49 6.84
C PHE A 189 10.64 18.23 6.73
N ARG A 190 9.59 17.81 7.43
CA ARG A 190 8.23 18.35 7.32
C ARG A 190 8.14 19.86 7.49
N LYS A 191 8.85 20.45 8.47
CA LYS A 191 8.83 21.91 8.72
C LYS A 191 9.25 22.70 7.49
N LYS A 192 10.35 22.30 6.84
CA LYS A 192 10.86 22.94 5.62
C LYS A 192 9.95 22.74 4.42
N LEU A 193 9.18 21.65 4.41
CA LEU A 193 8.22 21.35 3.35
C LEU A 193 6.92 22.12 3.55
N GLU A 194 6.46 22.32 4.78
CA GLU A 194 5.27 23.12 5.11
C GLU A 194 5.39 24.57 4.63
N GLU A 195 6.57 25.16 4.66
CA GLU A 195 6.84 26.50 4.11
C GLU A 195 6.60 26.59 2.59
N ARG A 196 6.59 25.48 1.88
CA ARG A 196 6.36 25.38 0.43
C ARG A 196 4.94 24.98 0.07
N ARG A 197 4.10 24.69 1.07
CA ARG A 197 2.72 24.21 0.85
C ARG A 197 1.85 25.33 0.33
N VAL A 198 1.15 25.10 -0.77
CA VAL A 198 0.09 25.97 -1.29
C VAL A 198 -1.26 25.36 -0.88
N PRO A 199 -2.05 26.01 -0.01
CA PRO A 199 -3.36 25.54 0.37
C PRO A 199 -4.29 25.48 -0.84
N GLN A 200 -5.07 24.40 -0.98
CA GLN A 200 -6.02 24.20 -2.11
C GLN A 200 -7.08 25.30 -2.23
N ALA A 201 -7.32 26.09 -1.18
CA ALA A 201 -8.31 27.16 -1.18
C ALA A 201 -8.02 28.28 -2.20
N HIS A 202 -6.79 28.45 -2.66
CA HIS A 202 -6.43 29.48 -3.65
C HIS A 202 -6.45 29.00 -5.11
N ALA A 203 -6.53 27.70 -5.34
CA ALA A 203 -6.60 27.17 -6.71
C ALA A 203 -7.96 27.39 -7.40
N SER A 204 -9.01 27.69 -6.63
CA SER A 204 -10.35 27.98 -7.15
C SER A 204 -10.57 29.46 -7.50
N GLU A 205 -9.70 30.37 -7.06
CA GLU A 205 -9.83 31.80 -7.34
C GLU A 205 -9.05 32.25 -8.60
N GLU A 206 -8.10 31.44 -9.10
CA GLU A 206 -7.35 31.75 -10.32
C GLU A 206 -8.02 31.24 -11.64
N ILE A 207 -9.19 30.60 -11.54
CA ILE A 207 -9.92 30.03 -12.71
C ILE A 207 -11.20 30.81 -13.04
N VAL A 208 -11.39 31.99 -12.48
CA VAL A 208 -12.52 32.88 -12.83
C VAL A 208 -12.07 34.07 -13.71
#